data_6bb4609afb3858c13e9eb1e41dc0fa15
#
_entry.id   6bb4609afb3858c13e9eb1e41dc0fa15
#
_cell.length_a   1.000
_cell.length_b   1.000
_cell.length_c   1.000
_cell.angle_alpha   90.00
_cell.angle_beta   90.00
_cell.angle_gamma   90.00
#
_symmetry.space_group_name_H-M   'P 1'
#
loop_
_entity.id
_entity.type
_entity.pdbx_description
1 polymer ?
#
loop_
_entity_poly.entity_id
_entity_poly.type
_entity_poly.pdbx_seq_one_letter_code
_entity_poly.pdbx_strand_id
1 'polypeptide(L)'
;SLEVIGVHKDGGMCERLVLPARKLHPSEKLTMEQLALVETLAIGCNCVNRSASSSGDKVLVIGAGPIGMAAIEFLKVAKTEITVMDMNETRLQFCKEKLGVDHTVVFKNDGTEADRLREVNGGELPITVIDATGSHVSMSNAFQYVSFTGQVLYVGITTQELSFKHVTIHRPELTIKASRNAVPGDFKRIISLIEDGVIDTDPWLSHQASYDDFIPEFPNWLKPETGVIKAVLHMN
;
A
#
# COMPACT_ATOMS: atom_id res chain seq x y z
N SER A 1 25.49 6.43 0.24
CA SER A 1 24.20 6.93 -0.30
C SER A 1 23.41 5.78 -0.91
N LEU A 2 22.09 5.80 -0.77
CA LEU A 2 21.22 4.84 -1.43
C LEU A 2 21.04 5.26 -2.89
N GLU A 3 21.38 4.38 -3.84
CA GLU A 3 21.07 4.56 -5.25
C GLU A 3 19.92 3.61 -5.63
N VAL A 4 18.89 4.15 -6.27
CA VAL A 4 17.72 3.41 -6.72
C VAL A 4 17.70 3.40 -8.25
N ILE A 5 17.66 2.19 -8.83
CA ILE A 5 17.52 1.97 -10.27
C ILE A 5 16.16 2.50 -10.73
N GLY A 6 16.15 3.23 -11.83
CA GLY A 6 14.96 3.91 -12.33
C GLY A 6 14.67 5.27 -11.69
N VAL A 7 15.46 5.70 -10.68
CA VAL A 7 15.35 7.02 -10.02
C VAL A 7 16.64 7.81 -10.11
N HIS A 8 17.76 7.19 -9.72
CA HIS A 8 19.09 7.84 -9.70
C HIS A 8 19.97 7.42 -10.88
N LYS A 9 19.60 6.38 -11.58
CA LYS A 9 20.22 5.84 -12.81
C LYS A 9 19.16 5.14 -13.64
N ASP A 10 19.52 4.70 -14.85
CA ASP A 10 18.64 4.03 -15.79
C ASP A 10 17.90 2.85 -15.14
N GLY A 11 16.64 2.65 -15.55
CA GLY A 11 15.72 1.67 -14.99
C GLY A 11 15.92 0.25 -15.49
N GLY A 12 14.98 -0.63 -15.10
CA GLY A 12 15.00 -2.04 -15.45
C GLY A 12 14.18 -2.41 -16.69
N MET A 13 13.64 -1.45 -17.47
CA MET A 13 12.96 -1.73 -18.73
C MET A 13 13.99 -2.00 -19.83
N CYS A 14 14.66 -3.15 -19.76
CA CYS A 14 15.69 -3.59 -20.69
C CYS A 14 15.76 -5.11 -20.70
N GLU A 15 16.27 -5.69 -21.78
CA GLU A 15 16.39 -7.16 -21.93
C GLU A 15 17.34 -7.77 -20.88
N ARG A 16 18.38 -7.04 -20.48
CA ARG A 16 19.42 -7.55 -19.59
C ARG A 16 19.85 -6.48 -18.60
N LEU A 17 19.89 -6.86 -17.33
CA LEU A 17 20.33 -6.00 -16.25
C LEU A 17 21.36 -6.75 -15.40
N VAL A 18 22.49 -6.10 -15.11
CA VAL A 18 23.53 -6.66 -14.25
C VAL A 18 23.35 -6.12 -12.83
N LEU A 19 23.10 -7.02 -11.91
CA LEU A 19 22.90 -6.70 -10.49
C LEU A 19 23.81 -7.53 -9.60
N PRO A 20 24.18 -7.03 -8.42
CA PRO A 20 24.87 -7.84 -7.42
C PRO A 20 24.02 -9.04 -6.99
N ALA A 21 24.58 -10.26 -7.03
CA ALA A 21 23.84 -11.48 -6.71
C ALA A 21 23.13 -11.42 -5.34
N ARG A 22 23.70 -10.74 -4.33
CA ARG A 22 23.09 -10.55 -3.01
C ARG A 22 21.75 -9.78 -3.02
N LYS A 23 21.44 -9.11 -4.13
CA LYS A 23 20.18 -8.36 -4.34
C LYS A 23 19.11 -9.18 -5.05
N LEU A 24 19.43 -10.40 -5.47
CA LEU A 24 18.51 -11.28 -6.17
C LEU A 24 17.86 -12.25 -5.17
N HIS A 25 16.56 -12.42 -5.32
CA HIS A 25 15.74 -13.31 -4.49
C HIS A 25 15.02 -14.29 -5.42
N PRO A 26 15.63 -15.46 -5.73
CA PRO A 26 15.04 -16.42 -6.65
C PRO A 26 13.86 -17.17 -6.02
N SER A 27 12.95 -17.63 -6.88
CA SER A 27 11.97 -18.67 -6.60
C SER A 27 11.89 -19.63 -7.78
N GLU A 28 11.71 -20.90 -7.51
CA GLU A 28 11.51 -21.96 -8.52
C GLU A 28 10.02 -22.30 -8.72
N LYS A 29 9.15 -21.74 -7.87
CA LYS A 29 7.71 -22.06 -7.87
C LYS A 29 6.84 -20.94 -8.44
N LEU A 30 7.26 -19.68 -8.27
CA LEU A 30 6.47 -18.53 -8.70
C LEU A 30 6.65 -18.23 -10.18
N THR A 31 5.57 -17.78 -10.81
CA THR A 31 5.62 -17.25 -12.17
C THR A 31 6.35 -15.91 -12.24
N MET A 32 6.72 -15.47 -13.43
CA MET A 32 7.37 -14.16 -13.62
C MET A 32 6.46 -13.01 -13.20
N GLU A 33 5.17 -13.13 -13.45
CA GLU A 33 4.16 -12.13 -13.07
C GLU A 33 4.05 -12.04 -11.53
N GLN A 34 4.04 -13.17 -10.85
CA GLN A 34 4.05 -13.20 -9.38
C GLN A 34 5.31 -12.56 -8.82
N LEU A 35 6.46 -12.88 -9.40
CA LEU A 35 7.75 -12.28 -9.01
C LEU A 35 7.78 -10.76 -9.26
N ALA A 36 7.14 -10.27 -10.34
CA ALA A 36 7.06 -8.84 -10.61
C ALA A 36 6.25 -8.06 -9.55
N LEU A 37 5.34 -8.72 -8.83
CA LEU A 37 4.57 -8.11 -7.75
C LEU A 37 5.34 -8.01 -6.42
N VAL A 38 6.38 -8.80 -6.22
CA VAL A 38 7.10 -8.90 -4.94
C VAL A 38 7.63 -7.54 -4.47
N GLU A 39 8.12 -6.69 -5.39
CA GLU A 39 8.63 -5.35 -5.05
C GLU A 39 7.52 -4.45 -4.51
N THR A 40 6.38 -4.41 -5.19
CA THR A 40 5.22 -3.62 -4.74
C THR A 40 4.73 -4.08 -3.37
N LEU A 41 4.62 -5.40 -3.17
CA LEU A 41 4.25 -5.99 -1.89
C LEU A 41 5.28 -5.69 -0.80
N ALA A 42 6.57 -5.58 -1.15
CA ALA A 42 7.63 -5.32 -0.18
C ALA A 42 7.49 -3.93 0.49
N ILE A 43 6.96 -2.94 -0.22
CA ILE A 43 6.66 -1.63 0.35
C ILE A 43 5.59 -1.75 1.45
N GLY A 44 4.50 -2.50 1.19
CA GLY A 44 3.44 -2.78 2.17
C GLY A 44 3.96 -3.62 3.35
N CYS A 45 4.77 -4.64 3.08
CA CYS A 45 5.38 -5.48 4.11
C CYS A 45 6.20 -4.66 5.11
N ASN A 46 7.14 -3.84 4.60
CA ASN A 46 7.95 -2.97 5.44
C ASN A 46 7.11 -1.96 6.22
N CYS A 47 6.07 -1.40 5.59
CA CYS A 47 5.14 -0.48 6.22
C CYS A 47 4.47 -1.13 7.45
N VAL A 48 3.90 -2.32 7.29
CA VAL A 48 3.22 -3.04 8.38
C VAL A 48 4.21 -3.50 9.45
N ASN A 49 5.41 -3.97 9.09
CA ASN A 49 6.46 -4.28 10.06
C ASN A 49 6.82 -3.04 10.91
N ARG A 50 6.87 -1.85 10.32
CA ARG A 50 7.15 -0.60 11.03
C ARG A 50 5.99 -0.11 11.89
N SER A 51 4.75 -0.42 11.51
CA SER A 51 3.58 -0.10 12.34
C SER A 51 3.59 -0.91 13.63
N ALA A 52 4.17 -2.10 13.62
CA ALA A 52 4.12 -3.07 14.70
C ALA A 52 2.67 -3.43 15.12
N SER A 53 1.73 -3.34 14.16
CA SER A 53 0.34 -3.71 14.40
C SER A 53 0.22 -5.20 14.68
N SER A 54 -0.65 -5.55 15.62
CA SER A 54 -0.83 -6.90 16.15
C SER A 54 -2.26 -7.40 15.93
N SER A 55 -2.47 -8.68 16.17
CA SER A 55 -3.79 -9.31 16.05
C SER A 55 -4.85 -8.59 16.89
N GLY A 56 -5.95 -8.21 16.25
CA GLY A 56 -7.07 -7.50 16.87
C GLY A 56 -6.93 -5.98 16.91
N ASP A 57 -5.77 -5.42 16.52
CA ASP A 57 -5.64 -3.97 16.39
C ASP A 57 -6.55 -3.46 15.27
N LYS A 58 -7.26 -2.36 15.51
CA LYS A 58 -8.03 -1.65 14.49
C LYS A 58 -7.09 -0.74 13.69
N VAL A 59 -7.01 -0.98 12.40
CA VAL A 59 -6.11 -0.26 11.49
C VAL A 59 -6.89 0.37 10.35
N LEU A 60 -6.67 1.68 10.13
CA LEU A 60 -7.15 2.39 8.96
C LEU A 60 -6.06 2.47 7.90
N VAL A 61 -6.38 2.07 6.68
CA VAL A 61 -5.58 2.34 5.49
C VAL A 61 -6.27 3.44 4.68
N ILE A 62 -5.61 4.58 4.49
CA ILE A 62 -6.10 5.67 3.64
C ILE A 62 -5.41 5.55 2.28
N GLY A 63 -6.23 5.36 1.25
CA GLY A 63 -5.78 5.15 -0.12
C GLY A 63 -5.81 3.68 -0.54
N ALA A 64 -6.76 3.32 -1.37
CA ALA A 64 -6.92 2.01 -2.00
C ALA A 64 -6.14 1.91 -3.33
N GLY A 65 -4.94 2.48 -3.38
CA GLY A 65 -3.97 2.30 -4.46
C GLY A 65 -3.11 1.05 -4.24
N PRO A 66 -2.20 0.70 -5.18
CA PRO A 66 -1.37 -0.50 -5.08
C PRO A 66 -0.57 -0.59 -3.76
N ILE A 67 -0.10 0.53 -3.23
CA ILE A 67 0.68 0.53 -1.97
C ILE A 67 -0.23 0.32 -0.76
N GLY A 68 -1.42 0.94 -0.72
CA GLY A 68 -2.40 0.69 0.33
C GLY A 68 -2.89 -0.76 0.31
N MET A 69 -3.19 -1.29 -0.87
CA MET A 69 -3.56 -2.70 -1.05
C MET A 69 -2.42 -3.64 -0.60
N ALA A 70 -1.16 -3.30 -0.89
CA ALA A 70 -0.02 -4.08 -0.39
C ALA A 70 0.06 -4.08 1.14
N ALA A 71 -0.20 -2.95 1.80
CA ALA A 71 -0.27 -2.92 3.27
C ALA A 71 -1.41 -3.80 3.80
N ILE A 72 -2.59 -3.80 3.15
CA ILE A 72 -3.73 -4.64 3.51
C ILE A 72 -3.35 -6.12 3.56
N GLU A 73 -2.60 -6.64 2.58
CA GLU A 73 -2.19 -8.05 2.60
C GLU A 73 -1.43 -8.42 3.86
N PHE A 74 -0.49 -7.59 4.30
CA PHE A 74 0.30 -7.87 5.51
C PHE A 74 -0.46 -7.58 6.81
N LEU A 75 -1.41 -6.67 6.81
CA LEU A 75 -2.34 -6.46 7.91
C LEU A 75 -3.24 -7.68 8.11
N LYS A 76 -3.70 -8.32 7.02
CA LYS A 76 -4.42 -9.61 7.07
C LYS A 76 -3.55 -10.70 7.68
N VAL A 77 -2.28 -10.80 7.24
CA VAL A 77 -1.31 -11.77 7.82
C VAL A 77 -1.11 -11.51 9.31
N ALA A 78 -1.11 -10.23 9.75
CA ALA A 78 -1.04 -9.83 11.15
C ALA A 78 -2.36 -10.04 11.91
N LYS A 79 -3.47 -10.38 11.22
CA LYS A 79 -4.81 -10.59 11.78
C LYS A 79 -5.37 -9.35 12.49
N THR A 80 -5.16 -8.18 11.90
CA THR A 80 -5.75 -6.92 12.36
C THR A 80 -7.17 -6.76 11.84
N GLU A 81 -7.96 -5.87 12.45
CA GLU A 81 -9.27 -5.42 11.93
C GLU A 81 -9.02 -4.22 11.00
N ILE A 82 -9.35 -4.38 9.71
CA ILE A 82 -8.93 -3.46 8.66
C ILE A 82 -10.10 -2.63 8.16
N THR A 83 -9.98 -1.31 8.29
CA THR A 83 -10.83 -0.34 7.60
C THR A 83 -10.05 0.31 6.47
N VAL A 84 -10.64 0.40 5.28
CA VAL A 84 -10.05 1.11 4.13
C VAL A 84 -10.87 2.35 3.80
N MET A 85 -10.21 3.48 3.61
CA MET A 85 -10.86 4.73 3.19
C MET A 85 -10.25 5.23 1.88
N ASP A 86 -11.11 5.48 0.89
CA ASP A 86 -10.73 6.04 -0.43
C ASP A 86 -11.90 6.85 -1.02
N MET A 87 -11.62 7.70 -1.99
CA MET A 87 -12.63 8.42 -2.79
C MET A 87 -13.28 7.52 -3.85
N ASN A 88 -12.58 6.49 -4.29
CA ASN A 88 -12.98 5.60 -5.39
C ASN A 88 -13.72 4.38 -4.86
N GLU A 89 -15.03 4.36 -5.02
CA GLU A 89 -15.90 3.27 -4.57
C GLU A 89 -15.56 1.94 -5.24
N THR A 90 -15.15 1.93 -6.50
CA THR A 90 -14.75 0.70 -7.21
C THR A 90 -13.53 0.06 -6.56
N ARG A 91 -12.54 0.86 -6.14
CA ARG A 91 -11.36 0.36 -5.41
C ARG A 91 -11.72 -0.13 -4.01
N LEU A 92 -12.64 0.55 -3.33
CA LEU A 92 -13.16 0.08 -2.03
C LEU A 92 -13.88 -1.25 -2.17
N GLN A 93 -14.70 -1.41 -3.21
CA GLN A 93 -15.37 -2.67 -3.51
C GLN A 93 -14.35 -3.78 -3.79
N PHE A 94 -13.30 -3.51 -4.57
CA PHE A 94 -12.21 -4.44 -4.80
C PHE A 94 -11.54 -4.87 -3.48
N CYS A 95 -11.21 -3.92 -2.60
CA CYS A 95 -10.65 -4.22 -1.28
C CYS A 95 -11.58 -5.12 -0.46
N LYS A 96 -12.89 -4.88 -0.50
CA LYS A 96 -13.89 -5.68 0.21
C LYS A 96 -14.01 -7.09 -0.35
N GLU A 97 -14.14 -7.22 -1.66
CA GLU A 97 -14.45 -8.50 -2.32
C GLU A 97 -13.24 -9.38 -2.57
N LYS A 98 -12.10 -8.77 -2.90
CA LYS A 98 -10.88 -9.49 -3.30
C LYS A 98 -9.85 -9.58 -2.19
N LEU A 99 -9.69 -8.51 -1.39
CA LEU A 99 -8.73 -8.51 -0.30
C LEU A 99 -9.38 -8.86 1.05
N GLY A 100 -10.72 -8.87 1.14
CA GLY A 100 -11.46 -9.32 2.33
C GLY A 100 -11.27 -8.41 3.54
N VAL A 101 -11.21 -7.08 3.34
CA VAL A 101 -11.15 -6.11 4.44
C VAL A 101 -12.46 -6.09 5.22
N ASP A 102 -12.38 -5.78 6.52
CA ASP A 102 -13.56 -5.79 7.40
C ASP A 102 -14.51 -4.65 7.05
N HIS A 103 -14.01 -3.44 6.86
CA HIS A 103 -14.80 -2.24 6.62
C HIS A 103 -14.24 -1.37 5.50
N THR A 104 -15.14 -0.63 4.84
CA THR A 104 -14.78 0.40 3.86
C THR A 104 -15.52 1.69 4.15
N VAL A 105 -14.85 2.83 3.97
CA VAL A 105 -15.41 4.17 4.15
C VAL A 105 -15.11 5.01 2.91
N VAL A 106 -16.15 5.54 2.27
CA VAL A 106 -15.97 6.48 1.14
C VAL A 106 -15.54 7.84 1.70
N PHE A 107 -14.40 8.35 1.29
CA PHE A 107 -13.96 9.69 1.64
C PHE A 107 -14.76 10.75 0.86
N LYS A 108 -15.50 11.61 1.54
CA LYS A 108 -16.37 12.65 0.94
C LYS A 108 -15.87 14.07 1.16
N ASN A 109 -14.89 14.24 2.05
CA ASN A 109 -14.38 15.56 2.47
C ASN A 109 -15.50 16.48 3.01
N ASP A 110 -16.45 15.89 3.73
CA ASP A 110 -17.61 16.57 4.32
C ASP A 110 -17.46 16.78 5.83
N GLY A 111 -16.32 16.36 6.42
CA GLY A 111 -16.01 16.47 7.84
C GLY A 111 -16.65 15.40 8.73
N THR A 112 -17.34 14.41 8.14
CA THR A 112 -17.99 13.32 8.88
C THR A 112 -17.19 12.02 8.87
N GLU A 113 -15.99 12.03 8.26
CA GLU A 113 -15.15 10.85 8.11
C GLU A 113 -14.84 10.16 9.45
N ALA A 114 -14.47 10.97 10.47
CA ALA A 114 -14.16 10.44 11.80
C ALA A 114 -15.36 9.75 12.46
N ASP A 115 -16.57 10.27 12.25
CA ASP A 115 -17.80 9.69 12.81
C ASP A 115 -18.16 8.39 12.10
N ARG A 116 -18.03 8.35 10.77
CA ARG A 116 -18.21 7.12 9.97
C ARG A 116 -17.16 6.05 10.34
N LEU A 117 -15.92 6.45 10.62
CA LEU A 117 -14.89 5.53 11.09
C LEU A 117 -15.24 4.95 12.47
N ARG A 118 -15.76 5.77 13.40
CA ARG A 118 -16.26 5.26 14.69
C ARG A 118 -17.43 4.30 14.51
N GLU A 119 -18.37 4.64 13.65
CA GLU A 119 -19.56 3.80 13.39
C GLU A 119 -19.15 2.39 12.97
N VAL A 120 -18.23 2.25 11.99
CA VAL A 120 -17.81 0.93 11.50
C VAL A 120 -16.85 0.23 12.46
N ASN A 121 -16.15 0.94 13.33
CA ASN A 121 -15.19 0.39 14.28
C ASN A 121 -15.74 0.24 15.72
N GLY A 122 -17.07 0.14 15.88
CA GLY A 122 -17.66 -0.10 17.18
C GLY A 122 -17.56 1.06 18.17
N GLY A 123 -17.56 2.31 17.69
CA GLY A 123 -17.54 3.54 18.48
C GLY A 123 -16.16 4.15 18.69
N GLU A 124 -15.10 3.50 18.24
CA GLU A 124 -13.72 3.94 18.45
C GLU A 124 -13.03 4.33 17.13
N LEU A 125 -12.01 5.16 17.20
CA LEU A 125 -11.09 5.38 16.09
C LEU A 125 -10.00 4.29 16.07
N PRO A 126 -9.41 3.99 14.89
CA PRO A 126 -8.30 3.07 14.78
C PRO A 126 -7.09 3.48 15.60
N ILE A 127 -6.35 2.51 16.15
CA ILE A 127 -5.10 2.76 16.87
C ILE A 127 -3.94 3.06 15.93
N THR A 128 -4.03 2.57 14.70
CA THR A 128 -3.03 2.80 13.64
C THR A 128 -3.70 3.34 12.39
N VAL A 129 -3.17 4.43 11.86
CA VAL A 129 -3.55 4.99 10.56
C VAL A 129 -2.36 4.92 9.62
N ILE A 130 -2.52 4.26 8.48
CA ILE A 130 -1.53 4.17 7.41
C ILE A 130 -2.01 5.04 6.25
N ASP A 131 -1.30 6.11 5.91
CA ASP A 131 -1.61 6.92 4.74
C ASP A 131 -0.73 6.51 3.55
N ALA A 132 -1.38 5.97 2.52
CA ALA A 132 -0.77 5.51 1.27
C ALA A 132 -1.16 6.38 0.07
N THR A 133 -1.73 7.57 0.30
CA THR A 133 -2.28 8.42 -0.78
C THR A 133 -1.22 9.24 -1.52
N GLY A 134 -0.16 9.67 -0.81
CA GLY A 134 0.76 10.71 -1.33
C GLY A 134 0.13 12.10 -1.46
N SER A 135 -1.10 12.29 -1.01
CA SER A 135 -1.79 13.58 -0.99
C SER A 135 -1.43 14.35 0.27
N HIS A 136 -0.83 15.54 0.13
CA HIS A 136 -0.50 16.38 1.28
C HIS A 136 -1.73 16.77 2.11
N VAL A 137 -2.90 16.87 1.48
CA VAL A 137 -4.17 17.15 2.17
C VAL A 137 -4.58 15.96 3.03
N SER A 138 -4.57 14.74 2.48
CA SER A 138 -4.86 13.50 3.23
C SER A 138 -3.89 13.34 4.39
N MET A 139 -2.59 13.41 4.10
CA MET A 139 -1.53 13.23 5.09
C MET A 139 -1.60 14.26 6.22
N SER A 140 -1.97 15.53 5.93
CA SER A 140 -2.17 16.56 6.95
C SER A 140 -3.40 16.29 7.83
N ASN A 141 -4.41 15.61 7.30
CA ASN A 141 -5.65 15.31 7.99
C ASN A 141 -5.65 13.95 8.72
N ALA A 142 -4.70 13.07 8.44
CA ALA A 142 -4.67 11.70 8.96
C ALA A 142 -4.74 11.63 10.50
N PHE A 143 -4.25 12.64 11.20
CA PHE A 143 -4.28 12.74 12.67
C PHE A 143 -5.70 12.82 13.27
N GLN A 144 -6.70 13.16 12.47
CA GLN A 144 -8.09 13.26 12.93
C GLN A 144 -8.76 11.88 13.02
N TYR A 145 -8.15 10.86 12.44
CA TYR A 145 -8.70 9.53 12.29
C TYR A 145 -8.06 8.48 13.19
N VAL A 146 -7.18 8.89 14.10
CA VAL A 146 -6.45 8.01 15.00
C VAL A 146 -6.90 8.20 16.44
N SER A 147 -6.97 7.11 17.21
CA SER A 147 -7.33 7.13 18.63
C SER A 147 -6.21 7.69 19.50
N PHE A 148 -6.52 7.98 20.78
CA PHE A 148 -5.52 8.37 21.78
C PHE A 148 -4.41 7.32 21.88
N THR A 149 -3.17 7.78 22.06
CA THR A 149 -1.93 6.99 22.11
C THR A 149 -1.61 6.20 20.85
N GLY A 150 -2.39 6.42 19.78
CA GLY A 150 -2.21 5.75 18.52
C GLY A 150 -1.07 6.30 17.66
N GLN A 151 -1.01 5.84 16.43
CA GLN A 151 0.05 6.22 15.51
C GLN A 151 -0.46 6.54 14.12
N VAL A 152 0.20 7.48 13.46
CA VAL A 152 0.06 7.76 12.03
C VAL A 152 1.34 7.35 11.33
N LEU A 153 1.23 6.54 10.31
CA LEU A 153 2.36 6.05 9.52
C LEU A 153 2.18 6.45 8.04
N TYR A 154 3.13 7.22 7.55
CA TYR A 154 3.16 7.65 6.15
C TYR A 154 3.98 6.67 5.30
N VAL A 155 3.36 6.10 4.28
CA VAL A 155 4.01 5.33 3.23
C VAL A 155 3.90 6.03 1.87
N GLY A 156 2.86 6.83 1.67
CA GLY A 156 2.75 7.75 0.54
C GLY A 156 3.86 8.83 0.56
N ILE A 157 4.21 9.34 -0.60
CA ILE A 157 5.26 10.35 -0.78
C ILE A 157 4.65 11.61 -1.37
N THR A 158 4.94 12.76 -0.75
CA THR A 158 4.64 14.09 -1.29
C THR A 158 5.87 14.99 -1.15
N THR A 159 6.03 15.93 -2.08
CA THR A 159 7.05 17.00 -2.01
C THR A 159 6.51 18.28 -1.38
N GLN A 160 5.21 18.30 -1.06
CA GLN A 160 4.55 19.44 -0.45
C GLN A 160 4.65 19.37 1.08
N GLU A 161 4.58 20.52 1.72
CA GLU A 161 4.58 20.62 3.18
C GLU A 161 3.31 20.02 3.78
N LEU A 162 3.45 19.31 4.90
CA LEU A 162 2.34 18.87 5.71
C LEU A 162 2.10 19.90 6.82
N SER A 163 0.87 20.35 6.94
CA SER A 163 0.50 21.36 7.92
C SER A 163 -0.59 20.85 8.86
N PHE A 164 -0.34 20.94 10.15
CA PHE A 164 -1.28 20.58 11.19
C PHE A 164 -1.05 21.40 12.49
N LYS A 165 -2.10 21.52 13.30
CA LYS A 165 -1.97 22.18 14.60
C LYS A 165 -1.28 21.25 15.59
N HIS A 166 -0.26 21.72 16.31
CA HIS A 166 0.47 20.92 17.31
C HIS A 166 -0.45 20.19 18.29
N VAL A 167 -1.52 20.85 18.75
CA VAL A 167 -2.48 20.26 19.67
C VAL A 167 -3.15 18.98 19.14
N THR A 168 -3.22 18.81 17.82
CA THR A 168 -3.81 17.63 17.18
C THR A 168 -2.98 16.37 17.42
N ILE A 169 -1.68 16.49 17.61
CA ILE A 169 -0.80 15.37 17.94
C ILE A 169 -0.47 15.29 19.43
N HIS A 170 -0.33 16.43 20.08
CA HIS A 170 0.07 16.50 21.48
C HIS A 170 -1.02 16.01 22.43
N ARG A 171 -2.27 16.48 22.24
CA ARG A 171 -3.38 16.12 23.14
C ARG A 171 -3.67 14.62 23.16
N PRO A 172 -3.72 13.92 22.00
CA PRO A 172 -3.93 12.47 21.98
C PRO A 172 -2.64 11.65 22.11
N GLU A 173 -1.48 12.26 22.35
CA GLU A 173 -0.18 11.60 22.55
C GLU A 173 0.21 10.71 21.36
N LEU A 174 0.09 11.24 20.10
CA LEU A 174 0.29 10.46 18.91
C LEU A 174 1.76 10.20 18.58
N THR A 175 2.02 9.04 18.02
CA THR A 175 3.30 8.70 17.38
C THR A 175 3.21 8.93 15.87
N ILE A 176 4.22 9.58 15.29
CA ILE A 176 4.34 9.75 13.84
C ILE A 176 5.50 8.90 13.34
N LYS A 177 5.24 8.11 12.31
CA LYS A 177 6.24 7.26 11.65
C LYS A 177 6.21 7.48 10.14
N ALA A 178 7.30 7.13 9.46
CA ALA A 178 7.35 7.02 8.01
C ALA A 178 7.92 5.67 7.62
N SER A 179 7.47 5.13 6.50
CA SER A 179 8.01 3.91 5.90
C SER A 179 8.48 4.20 4.49
N ARG A 180 9.63 3.64 4.13
CA ARG A 180 10.22 3.79 2.80
C ARG A 180 10.95 2.52 2.42
N ASN A 181 10.82 2.12 1.14
CA ASN A 181 11.50 0.95 0.58
C ASN A 181 11.19 -0.34 1.38
N ALA A 182 12.09 -1.30 1.30
CA ALA A 182 12.00 -2.59 1.98
C ALA A 182 13.40 -3.13 2.30
N VAL A 183 13.48 -4.14 3.15
CA VAL A 183 14.73 -4.83 3.46
C VAL A 183 14.75 -6.23 2.82
N PRO A 184 15.92 -6.85 2.61
CA PRO A 184 16.02 -8.17 1.96
C PRO A 184 15.16 -9.27 2.60
N GLY A 185 14.91 -9.18 3.91
CA GLY A 185 14.04 -10.11 4.63
C GLY A 185 12.60 -10.06 4.18
N ASP A 186 12.10 -8.87 3.80
CA ASP A 186 10.73 -8.69 3.33
C ASP A 186 10.51 -9.46 2.02
N PHE A 187 11.44 -9.36 1.07
CA PHE A 187 11.36 -10.07 -0.21
C PHE A 187 11.25 -11.58 -0.03
N LYS A 188 12.10 -12.16 0.83
CA LYS A 188 12.07 -13.60 1.12
C LYS A 188 10.75 -14.02 1.76
N ARG A 189 10.27 -13.22 2.73
CA ARG A 189 8.99 -13.48 3.40
C ARG A 189 7.83 -13.45 2.41
N ILE A 190 7.80 -12.47 1.51
CA ILE A 190 6.74 -12.32 0.51
C ILE A 190 6.72 -13.50 -0.45
N ILE A 191 7.88 -13.89 -0.98
CA ILE A 191 8.00 -15.06 -1.86
C ILE A 191 7.42 -16.29 -1.16
N SER A 192 7.82 -16.56 0.10
CA SER A 192 7.26 -17.68 0.87
C SER A 192 5.74 -17.58 1.04
N LEU A 193 5.20 -16.40 1.38
CA LEU A 193 3.76 -16.22 1.57
C LEU A 193 2.96 -16.45 0.29
N ILE A 194 3.50 -16.10 -0.87
CA ILE A 194 2.87 -16.39 -2.18
C ILE A 194 3.00 -17.89 -2.50
N GLU A 195 4.18 -18.48 -2.30
CA GLU A 195 4.41 -19.92 -2.52
C GLU A 195 3.52 -20.81 -1.66
N ASP A 196 3.21 -20.36 -0.44
CA ASP A 196 2.34 -21.06 0.52
C ASP A 196 0.84 -20.76 0.29
N GLY A 197 0.50 -19.94 -0.71
CA GLY A 197 -0.87 -19.55 -1.02
C GLY A 197 -1.54 -18.64 0.03
N VAL A 198 -0.77 -17.99 0.89
CA VAL A 198 -1.28 -17.06 1.92
C VAL A 198 -1.61 -15.71 1.30
N ILE A 199 -0.82 -15.26 0.32
CA ILE A 199 -1.10 -14.07 -0.49
C ILE A 199 -1.48 -14.54 -1.89
N ASP A 200 -2.71 -14.21 -2.29
CA ASP A 200 -3.22 -14.43 -3.64
C ASP A 200 -2.85 -13.23 -4.52
N THR A 201 -2.10 -13.49 -5.58
CA THR A 201 -1.63 -12.45 -6.52
C THR A 201 -2.52 -12.31 -7.76
N ASP A 202 -3.41 -13.23 -8.03
CA ASP A 202 -4.25 -13.23 -9.23
C ASP A 202 -5.11 -11.95 -9.36
N PRO A 203 -5.74 -11.45 -8.29
CA PRO A 203 -6.55 -10.23 -8.38
C PRO A 203 -5.75 -8.97 -8.73
N TRP A 204 -4.42 -8.99 -8.53
CA TRP A 204 -3.56 -7.84 -8.73
C TRP A 204 -3.22 -7.58 -10.18
N LEU A 205 -3.14 -8.62 -11.00
CA LEU A 205 -2.70 -8.59 -12.39
C LEU A 205 -3.84 -8.18 -13.32
N SER A 206 -4.22 -6.90 -13.24
CA SER A 206 -5.36 -6.39 -14.00
C SER A 206 -5.05 -6.17 -15.48
N HIS A 207 -3.80 -5.86 -15.84
CA HIS A 207 -3.39 -5.53 -17.20
C HIS A 207 -2.01 -6.12 -17.53
N GLN A 208 -1.85 -6.50 -18.80
CA GLN A 208 -0.59 -7.04 -19.32
C GLN A 208 -0.38 -6.56 -20.74
N ALA A 209 0.86 -6.33 -21.14
CA ALA A 209 1.23 -6.04 -22.51
C ALA A 209 2.60 -6.66 -22.86
N SER A 210 2.84 -6.89 -24.15
CA SER A 210 4.18 -7.11 -24.67
C SER A 210 4.96 -5.79 -24.68
N TYR A 211 6.27 -5.86 -24.83
CA TYR A 211 7.10 -4.66 -24.99
C TYR A 211 6.66 -3.81 -26.18
N ASP A 212 6.32 -4.44 -27.30
CA ASP A 212 5.93 -3.75 -28.53
C ASP A 212 4.58 -3.04 -28.41
N ASP A 213 3.65 -3.60 -27.63
CA ASP A 213 2.31 -3.06 -27.42
C ASP A 213 2.26 -2.01 -26.27
N PHE A 214 3.31 -1.92 -25.45
CA PHE A 214 3.30 -1.08 -24.25
C PHE A 214 3.11 0.41 -24.57
N ILE A 215 3.86 0.94 -25.55
CA ILE A 215 3.83 2.38 -25.86
C ILE A 215 2.43 2.85 -26.27
N PRO A 216 1.71 2.17 -27.19
CA PRO A 216 0.33 2.54 -27.52
C PRO A 216 -0.67 2.31 -26.36
N GLU A 217 -0.48 1.28 -25.54
CA GLU A 217 -1.41 0.97 -24.44
C GLU A 217 -1.22 1.86 -23.19
N PHE A 218 -0.03 2.33 -22.93
CA PHE A 218 0.31 3.07 -21.71
C PHE A 218 -0.60 4.29 -21.44
N PRO A 219 -0.96 5.14 -22.44
CA PRO A 219 -1.88 6.25 -22.22
C PRO A 219 -3.28 5.81 -21.75
N ASN A 220 -3.73 4.61 -22.14
CA ASN A 220 -4.99 4.06 -21.69
C ASN A 220 -4.90 3.61 -20.23
N TRP A 221 -3.80 2.99 -19.84
CA TRP A 221 -3.58 2.55 -18.47
C TRP A 221 -3.52 3.68 -17.45
N LEU A 222 -3.23 4.91 -17.88
CA LEU A 222 -3.22 6.09 -17.02
C LEU A 222 -4.63 6.64 -16.72
N LYS A 223 -5.65 6.20 -17.47
CA LYS A 223 -7.02 6.67 -17.29
C LYS A 223 -7.67 5.95 -16.10
N PRO A 224 -8.30 6.67 -15.15
CA PRO A 224 -8.95 6.06 -13.99
C PRO A 224 -10.01 5.03 -14.34
N GLU A 225 -10.75 5.23 -15.44
CA GLU A 225 -11.82 4.36 -15.91
C GLU A 225 -11.34 2.98 -16.37
N THR A 226 -10.06 2.81 -16.70
CA THR A 226 -9.51 1.49 -17.06
C THR A 226 -9.33 0.57 -15.87
N GLY A 227 -9.40 1.11 -14.65
CA GLY A 227 -9.38 0.32 -13.43
C GLY A 227 -8.06 -0.43 -13.18
N VAL A 228 -6.94 0.08 -13.70
CA VAL A 228 -5.63 -0.56 -13.50
C VAL A 228 -5.30 -0.63 -12.02
N ILE A 229 -5.07 -1.84 -11.53
CA ILE A 229 -4.50 -2.11 -10.19
C ILE A 229 -3.00 -2.28 -10.35
N LYS A 230 -2.57 -3.28 -11.12
CA LYS A 230 -1.19 -3.50 -11.51
C LYS A 230 -1.11 -3.97 -12.95
N ALA A 231 -0.22 -3.36 -13.72
CA ALA A 231 0.07 -3.77 -15.08
C ALA A 231 1.45 -4.43 -15.14
N VAL A 232 1.58 -5.50 -15.91
CA VAL A 232 2.84 -6.21 -16.14
C VAL A 232 3.24 -6.06 -17.60
N LEU A 233 4.51 -5.74 -17.80
CA LEU A 233 5.14 -5.67 -19.12
C LEU A 233 6.00 -6.92 -19.32
N HIS A 234 5.70 -7.69 -20.38
CA HIS A 234 6.51 -8.83 -20.78
C HIS A 234 7.65 -8.36 -21.67
N MET A 235 8.87 -8.55 -21.19
CA MET A 235 10.11 -8.28 -21.94
C MET A 235 10.48 -9.55 -22.69
N ASN A 236 10.35 -9.54 -24.01
CA ASN A 236 10.66 -10.70 -24.90
C ASN A 236 12.16 -10.92 -25.04
#